data_c0339ceac9f771d24d5b964f58e9dbc1
#
_entry.id   c0339ceac9f771d24d5b964f58e9dbc1
#
_cell.length_a   1.000
_cell.length_b   1.000
_cell.length_c   1.000
_cell.angle_alpha   90.00
_cell.angle_beta   90.00
_cell.angle_gamma   90.00
#
_symmetry.space_group_name_H-M   'P 1'
#
loop_
_entity.id
_entity.type
_entity.pdbx_description
1 polymer ?
#
loop_
_entity_poly.entity_id
_entity_poly.type
_entity_poly.pdbx_seq_one_letter_code
_entity_poly.pdbx_strand_id
1 'polypeptide(L)'
;MFVGTDENGVPKQASVRSAISFGKPFRITVAGSDTRYSFSHFGVDEKLYVFEAPIDMLSFITLYPKDWRQHSYIAMNGVYESAVLTALESHSQLEKVYLCTDNDGGGIEAAERLRDILSEHGYAEIFRITPEQKDWNEVLKEQNGAEFLPAVPNKCK
;
A
#
# COMPACT_ATOMS: atom_id res chain seq x y z
N MET A 1 2.73 -4.58 12.98
CA MET A 1 1.30 -4.21 12.94
C MET A 1 1.18 -2.85 12.27
N PHE A 2 0.22 -2.70 11.38
CA PHE A 2 -0.13 -1.45 10.69
C PHE A 2 -1.51 -1.02 11.11
N VAL A 3 -1.71 0.27 11.39
CA VAL A 3 -2.96 0.80 11.92
C VAL A 3 -3.48 1.89 10.99
N GLY A 4 -4.74 1.79 10.60
CA GLY A 4 -5.49 2.84 9.91
C GLY A 4 -6.32 3.63 10.92
N THR A 5 -6.31 4.95 10.80
CA THR A 5 -7.03 5.85 11.70
C THR A 5 -8.07 6.67 10.94
N ASP A 6 -9.06 7.20 11.65
CA ASP A 6 -9.92 8.24 11.12
C ASP A 6 -9.24 9.64 11.17
N GLU A 7 -9.97 10.67 10.75
CA GLU A 7 -9.49 12.05 10.71
C GLU A 7 -9.16 12.64 12.09
N ASN A 8 -9.62 12.02 13.16
CA ASN A 8 -9.33 12.40 14.55
C ASN A 8 -8.16 11.60 15.12
N GLY A 9 -7.52 10.74 14.32
CA GLY A 9 -6.44 9.86 14.76
C GLY A 9 -6.89 8.65 15.58
N VAL A 10 -8.19 8.37 15.61
CA VAL A 10 -8.73 7.21 16.33
C VAL A 10 -8.49 5.93 15.50
N PRO A 11 -7.86 4.89 16.08
CA PRO A 11 -7.65 3.62 15.39
C PRO A 11 -8.98 2.97 14.97
N LYS A 12 -9.13 2.65 13.69
CA LYS A 12 -10.32 2.02 13.11
C LYS A 12 -10.02 0.67 12.47
N GLN A 13 -8.81 0.49 11.98
CA GLN A 13 -8.38 -0.73 11.30
C GLN A 13 -6.99 -1.11 11.79
N ALA A 14 -6.73 -2.39 11.93
CA ALA A 14 -5.38 -2.88 12.15
C ALA A 14 -5.12 -4.16 11.35
N SER A 15 -3.90 -4.27 10.82
CA SER A 15 -3.42 -5.47 10.18
C SER A 15 -2.07 -5.90 10.73
N VAL A 16 -1.86 -7.20 10.78
CA VAL A 16 -0.62 -7.82 11.24
C VAL A 16 -0.05 -8.67 10.12
N ARG A 17 1.24 -8.52 9.88
CA ARG A 17 2.00 -9.36 8.95
C ARG A 17 3.20 -9.95 9.68
N SER A 18 3.52 -11.20 9.41
CA SER A 18 4.74 -11.83 9.92
C SER A 18 5.98 -11.14 9.33
N ALA A 19 7.00 -10.94 10.17
CA ALA A 19 8.32 -10.44 9.75
C ALA A 19 9.34 -11.56 9.59
N ILE A 20 8.93 -12.82 9.71
CA ILE A 20 9.82 -13.99 9.64
C ILE A 20 10.13 -14.35 8.19
N SER A 21 11.41 -14.67 7.94
CA SER A 21 11.89 -15.08 6.61
C SER A 21 11.73 -16.58 6.35
N PHE A 22 11.24 -17.34 7.31
CA PHE A 22 11.06 -18.80 7.23
C PHE A 22 9.70 -19.21 7.79
N GLY A 23 9.15 -20.32 7.27
CA GLY A 23 7.81 -20.78 7.61
C GLY A 23 6.72 -20.18 6.72
N LYS A 24 5.45 -20.36 7.07
CA LYS A 24 4.35 -19.76 6.34
C LYS A 24 4.19 -18.31 6.79
N PRO A 25 4.38 -17.32 5.89
CA PRO A 25 4.03 -15.95 6.20
C PRO A 25 2.52 -15.87 6.47
N PHE A 26 2.14 -15.11 7.48
CA PHE A 26 0.73 -14.84 7.75
C PHE A 26 0.42 -13.35 7.60
N ARG A 27 -0.80 -13.06 7.22
CA ARG A 27 -1.40 -11.73 7.15
C ARG A 27 -2.79 -11.83 7.73
N ILE A 28 -3.06 -11.01 8.72
CA ILE A 28 -4.33 -11.02 9.45
C ILE A 28 -4.83 -9.58 9.56
N THR A 29 -6.10 -9.36 9.24
CA THR A 29 -6.82 -8.17 9.65
C THR A 29 -7.43 -8.43 11.02
N VAL A 30 -7.23 -7.53 11.96
CA VAL A 30 -7.74 -7.66 13.32
C VAL A 30 -9.26 -7.63 13.30
N ALA A 31 -9.91 -8.52 14.06
CA ALA A 31 -11.36 -8.59 14.14
C ALA A 31 -11.95 -7.24 14.63
N GLY A 32 -13.05 -6.82 14.04
CA GLY A 32 -13.69 -5.53 14.34
C GLY A 32 -13.09 -4.35 13.59
N SER A 33 -12.11 -4.57 12.70
CA SER A 33 -11.56 -3.53 11.83
C SER A 33 -12.61 -2.99 10.86
N ASP A 34 -12.63 -1.68 10.69
CA ASP A 34 -13.43 -0.99 9.68
C ASP A 34 -12.63 -0.84 8.39
N THR A 35 -13.06 -1.51 7.32
CA THR A 35 -12.37 -1.55 6.02
C THR A 35 -12.42 -0.22 5.26
N ARG A 36 -13.18 0.77 5.73
CA ARG A 36 -13.16 2.13 5.20
C ARG A 36 -11.88 2.89 5.56
N TYR A 37 -11.09 2.38 6.49
CA TYR A 37 -9.83 2.96 6.94
C TYR A 37 -8.69 1.99 6.70
N SER A 38 -7.50 2.51 6.44
CA SER A 38 -6.32 1.70 6.24
C SER A 38 -5.06 2.47 6.62
N PHE A 39 -3.93 1.76 6.66
CA PHE A 39 -2.64 2.38 6.91
C PHE A 39 -2.34 3.42 5.82
N SER A 40 -2.16 4.67 6.23
CA SER A 40 -2.06 5.82 5.34
C SER A 40 -1.22 6.94 5.93
N HIS A 41 -0.78 7.82 5.06
CA HIS A 41 -0.23 9.13 5.37
C HIS A 41 -0.89 10.16 4.45
N PHE A 42 -1.34 11.27 5.00
CA PHE A 42 -1.94 12.36 4.23
C PHE A 42 -1.06 13.60 4.29
N GLY A 43 -0.58 14.02 3.13
CA GLY A 43 0.16 15.26 2.92
C GLY A 43 -0.78 16.42 2.56
N VAL A 44 -0.22 17.45 1.95
CA VAL A 44 -0.94 18.70 1.64
C VAL A 44 -1.19 18.92 0.16
N ASP A 45 -0.55 18.15 -0.73
CA ASP A 45 -0.72 18.30 -2.17
C ASP A 45 -1.90 17.47 -2.72
N GLU A 46 -2.10 17.53 -4.02
CA GLU A 46 -3.24 16.90 -4.71
C GLU A 46 -3.04 15.42 -5.06
N LYS A 47 -1.91 14.80 -4.65
CA LYS A 47 -1.52 13.45 -5.10
C LYS A 47 -1.84 12.39 -4.04
N LEU A 48 -2.49 11.32 -4.47
CA LEU A 48 -2.69 10.10 -3.68
C LEU A 48 -2.05 8.91 -4.37
N TYR A 49 -1.11 8.25 -3.69
CA TYR A 49 -0.49 7.01 -4.13
C TYR A 49 -1.14 5.82 -3.42
N VAL A 50 -1.61 4.84 -4.18
CA VAL A 50 -2.39 3.68 -3.70
C VAL A 50 -1.60 2.40 -3.88
N PHE A 51 -1.44 1.63 -2.81
CA PHE A 51 -0.69 0.37 -2.76
C PHE A 51 -1.57 -0.78 -2.29
N GLU A 52 -1.18 -2.02 -2.61
CA GLU A 52 -1.88 -3.21 -2.10
C GLU A 52 -1.55 -3.48 -0.63
N ALA A 53 -0.31 -3.26 -0.23
CA ALA A 53 0.16 -3.55 1.13
C ALA A 53 0.98 -2.41 1.74
N PRO A 54 0.94 -2.27 3.08
CA PRO A 54 1.73 -1.27 3.79
C PRO A 54 3.25 -1.36 3.54
N ILE A 55 3.78 -2.57 3.35
CA ILE A 55 5.21 -2.78 3.08
C ILE A 55 5.59 -2.16 1.73
N ASP A 56 4.76 -2.31 0.70
CA ASP A 56 5.01 -1.73 -0.62
C ASP A 56 4.94 -0.20 -0.58
N MET A 57 3.98 0.35 0.15
CA MET A 57 3.89 1.79 0.41
C MET A 57 5.16 2.33 1.08
N LEU A 58 5.66 1.67 2.14
CA LEU A 58 6.88 2.09 2.82
C LEU A 58 8.12 1.92 1.95
N SER A 59 8.18 0.86 1.15
CA SER A 59 9.26 0.62 0.19
C SER A 59 9.31 1.70 -0.88
N PHE A 60 8.15 2.09 -1.43
CA PHE A 60 8.04 3.18 -2.39
C PHE A 60 8.51 4.52 -1.82
N ILE A 61 8.08 4.87 -0.60
CA ILE A 61 8.52 6.10 0.08
C ILE A 61 10.04 6.08 0.33
N THR A 62 10.60 4.92 0.65
CA THR A 62 12.04 4.74 0.84
C THR A 62 12.82 4.91 -0.47
N LEU A 63 12.28 4.40 -1.59
CA LEU A 63 12.86 4.54 -2.93
C LEU A 63 12.80 5.99 -3.43
N TYR A 64 11.71 6.69 -3.11
CA TYR A 64 11.43 8.05 -3.59
C TYR A 64 11.17 9.01 -2.43
N PRO A 65 12.18 9.32 -1.61
CA PRO A 65 12.01 10.08 -0.37
C PRO A 65 11.81 11.58 -0.58
N LYS A 66 12.05 12.10 -1.80
CA LYS A 66 11.90 13.53 -2.07
C LYS A 66 10.45 13.97 -1.90
N ASP A 67 10.24 14.94 -1.06
CA ASP A 67 8.95 15.60 -0.79
C ASP A 67 7.84 14.62 -0.33
N TRP A 68 8.21 13.43 0.15
CA TRP A 68 7.23 12.39 0.52
C TRP A 68 6.18 12.87 1.53
N ARG A 69 6.52 13.81 2.43
CA ARG A 69 5.58 14.35 3.40
C ARG A 69 4.50 15.25 2.79
N GLN A 70 4.75 15.77 1.57
CA GLN A 70 3.80 16.61 0.84
C GLN A 70 2.70 15.76 0.19
N HIS A 71 3.03 14.55 -0.23
CA HIS A 71 2.16 13.62 -0.92
C HIS A 71 1.32 12.79 0.06
N SER A 72 0.23 12.21 -0.43
CA SER A 72 -0.59 11.28 0.34
C SER A 72 -0.41 9.85 -0.17
N TYR A 73 -0.46 8.90 0.77
CA TYR A 73 -0.24 7.48 0.50
C TYR A 73 -1.25 6.64 1.29
N ILE A 74 -1.77 5.59 0.66
CA ILE A 74 -2.68 4.65 1.30
C ILE A 74 -2.39 3.22 0.84
N ALA A 75 -2.44 2.27 1.77
CA ALA A 75 -2.35 0.85 1.47
C ALA A 75 -3.73 0.22 1.61
N MET A 76 -4.25 -0.41 0.55
CA MET A 76 -5.58 -1.05 0.57
C MET A 76 -5.67 -2.25 1.51
N ASN A 77 -4.52 -2.81 1.89
CA ASN A 77 -4.40 -3.97 2.78
C ASN A 77 -5.21 -5.19 2.32
N GLY A 78 -5.13 -5.48 1.04
CA GLY A 78 -5.93 -6.42 0.29
C GLY A 78 -6.65 -5.69 -0.85
N VAL A 79 -7.92 -5.90 -1.03
CA VAL A 79 -8.71 -5.37 -2.16
C VAL A 79 -9.85 -4.46 -1.68
N TYR A 80 -9.60 -3.62 -0.72
CA TYR A 80 -10.65 -2.75 -0.16
C TYR A 80 -10.62 -1.36 -0.79
N GLU A 81 -11.34 -1.17 -1.89
CA GLU A 81 -11.54 0.11 -2.56
C GLU A 81 -12.19 1.14 -1.64
N SER A 82 -12.98 0.70 -0.68
CA SER A 82 -13.67 1.57 0.28
C SER A 82 -12.72 2.48 1.06
N ALA A 83 -11.50 2.03 1.37
CA ALA A 83 -10.51 2.85 2.05
C ALA A 83 -10.01 4.00 1.15
N VAL A 84 -9.84 3.75 -0.14
CA VAL A 84 -9.43 4.76 -1.11
C VAL A 84 -10.53 5.79 -1.31
N LEU A 85 -11.78 5.36 -1.47
CA LEU A 85 -12.92 6.26 -1.62
C LEU A 85 -13.11 7.12 -0.37
N THR A 86 -13.06 6.53 0.82
CA THR A 86 -13.14 7.28 2.08
C THR A 86 -12.03 8.32 2.21
N ALA A 87 -10.80 7.99 1.82
CA ALA A 87 -9.68 8.92 1.82
C ALA A 87 -9.91 10.11 0.89
N LEU A 88 -10.38 9.86 -0.33
CA LEU A 88 -10.67 10.89 -1.32
C LEU A 88 -11.86 11.79 -0.90
N GLU A 89 -12.90 11.21 -0.31
CA GLU A 89 -14.05 11.97 0.21
C GLU A 89 -13.66 12.85 1.40
N SER A 90 -12.75 12.38 2.27
CA SER A 90 -12.31 13.10 3.47
C SER A 90 -11.25 14.16 3.18
N HIS A 91 -10.58 14.11 2.03
CA HIS A 91 -9.48 15.00 1.65
C HIS A 91 -9.74 15.62 0.28
N SER A 92 -10.50 16.69 0.25
CA SER A 92 -10.98 17.35 -0.99
C SER A 92 -9.86 17.90 -1.88
N GLN A 93 -8.64 18.08 -1.37
CA GLN A 93 -7.49 18.50 -2.17
C GLN A 93 -6.94 17.38 -3.07
N LEU A 94 -7.30 16.12 -2.81
CA LEU A 94 -6.80 14.98 -3.59
C LEU A 94 -7.55 14.88 -4.93
N GLU A 95 -6.85 15.11 -6.02
CA GLU A 95 -7.38 15.11 -7.38
C GLU A 95 -6.69 14.10 -8.30
N LYS A 96 -5.41 13.79 -8.03
CA LYS A 96 -4.58 12.90 -8.83
C LYS A 96 -4.32 11.59 -8.09
N VAL A 97 -4.73 10.48 -8.68
CA VAL A 97 -4.59 9.15 -8.08
C VAL A 97 -3.58 8.33 -8.86
N TYR A 98 -2.55 7.85 -8.17
CA TYR A 98 -1.51 6.98 -8.72
C TYR A 98 -1.69 5.57 -8.19
N LEU A 99 -2.06 4.64 -9.05
CA LEU A 99 -2.25 3.22 -8.73
C LEU A 99 -0.89 2.51 -8.80
N CYS A 100 -0.33 2.22 -7.64
CA CYS A 100 0.98 1.59 -7.46
C CYS A 100 0.85 0.13 -7.02
N THR A 101 -0.09 -0.60 -7.65
CA THR A 101 -0.35 -2.02 -7.40
C THR A 101 0.77 -2.90 -7.92
N ASP A 102 0.82 -4.14 -7.46
CA ASP A 102 1.83 -5.13 -7.83
C ASP A 102 1.87 -5.38 -9.35
N ASN A 103 3.03 -5.80 -9.85
CA ASN A 103 3.24 -6.14 -11.25
C ASN A 103 2.98 -7.63 -11.50
N ASP A 104 1.81 -8.08 -11.11
CA ASP A 104 1.30 -9.42 -11.39
C ASP A 104 -0.17 -9.38 -11.83
N GLY A 105 -0.76 -10.53 -12.15
CA GLY A 105 -2.14 -10.60 -12.62
C GLY A 105 -3.14 -9.98 -11.64
N GLY A 106 -2.97 -10.23 -10.34
CA GLY A 106 -3.83 -9.67 -9.30
C GLY A 106 -3.72 -8.15 -9.17
N GLY A 107 -2.49 -7.63 -9.26
CA GLY A 107 -2.24 -6.18 -9.21
C GLY A 107 -2.75 -5.44 -10.43
N ILE A 108 -2.69 -6.06 -11.61
CA ILE A 108 -3.26 -5.51 -12.85
C ILE A 108 -4.78 -5.41 -12.73
N GLU A 109 -5.44 -6.51 -12.35
CA GLU A 109 -6.89 -6.57 -12.17
C GLU A 109 -7.37 -5.58 -11.09
N ALA A 110 -6.64 -5.46 -9.98
CA ALA A 110 -6.94 -4.50 -8.92
C ALA A 110 -6.85 -3.05 -9.41
N ALA A 111 -5.83 -2.73 -10.21
CA ALA A 111 -5.68 -1.39 -10.80
C ALA A 111 -6.81 -1.05 -11.78
N GLU A 112 -7.19 -1.98 -12.64
CA GLU A 112 -8.27 -1.79 -13.61
C GLU A 112 -9.62 -1.58 -12.89
N ARG A 113 -9.94 -2.45 -11.94
CA ARG A 113 -11.16 -2.34 -11.14
C ARG A 113 -11.23 -1.04 -10.36
N LEU A 114 -10.14 -0.64 -9.70
CA LEU A 114 -10.12 0.61 -8.94
C LEU A 114 -10.23 1.83 -9.86
N ARG A 115 -9.61 1.81 -11.04
CA ARG A 115 -9.76 2.86 -12.05
C ARG A 115 -11.22 3.04 -12.45
N ASP A 116 -11.93 1.94 -12.73
CA ASP A 116 -13.33 1.99 -13.12
C ASP A 116 -14.19 2.59 -12.01
N ILE A 117 -14.02 2.11 -10.77
CA ILE A 117 -14.74 2.63 -9.60
C ILE A 117 -14.48 4.13 -9.39
N LEU A 118 -13.23 4.56 -9.45
CA LEU A 118 -12.87 5.97 -9.28
C LEU A 118 -13.43 6.84 -10.41
N SER A 119 -13.42 6.35 -11.64
CA SER A 119 -14.00 7.04 -12.79
C SER A 119 -15.52 7.23 -12.64
N GLU A 120 -16.22 6.20 -12.15
CA GLU A 120 -17.64 6.27 -11.83
C GLU A 120 -17.96 7.31 -10.73
N HIS A 121 -17.01 7.53 -9.80
CA HIS A 121 -17.13 8.56 -8.76
C HIS A 121 -16.66 9.96 -9.20
N GLY A 122 -16.29 10.12 -10.47
CA GLY A 122 -15.96 11.42 -11.06
C GLY A 122 -14.47 11.80 -11.00
N TYR A 123 -13.58 10.91 -10.59
CA TYR A 123 -12.14 11.13 -10.63
C TYR A 123 -11.62 10.86 -12.04
N ALA A 124 -10.97 11.86 -12.66
CA ALA A 124 -10.49 11.79 -14.04
C ALA A 124 -8.97 11.59 -14.16
N GLU A 125 -8.19 12.09 -13.20
CA GLU A 125 -6.73 12.02 -13.24
C GLU A 125 -6.23 10.77 -12.50
N ILE A 126 -6.32 9.62 -13.16
CA ILE A 126 -5.94 8.32 -12.62
C ILE A 126 -4.81 7.75 -13.45
N PHE A 127 -3.66 7.51 -12.82
CA PHE A 127 -2.44 7.03 -13.45
C PHE A 127 -2.04 5.69 -12.83
N ARG A 128 -1.27 4.89 -13.56
CA ARG A 128 -0.65 3.69 -13.01
C ARG A 128 0.87 3.83 -13.02
N ILE A 129 1.49 3.48 -11.89
CA ILE A 129 2.94 3.35 -11.75
C ILE A 129 3.21 1.89 -11.41
N THR A 130 3.91 1.19 -12.31
CA THR A 130 4.20 -0.24 -12.18
C THR A 130 5.61 -0.42 -11.65
N PRO A 131 5.83 -1.26 -10.61
CA PRO A 131 7.18 -1.60 -10.17
C PRO A 131 7.91 -2.42 -11.24
N GLU A 132 9.24 -2.27 -11.33
CA GLU A 132 10.08 -3.04 -12.26
C GLU A 132 10.16 -4.53 -11.89
N GLN A 133 10.01 -4.84 -10.60
CA GLN A 133 9.91 -6.18 -10.06
C GLN A 133 8.44 -6.54 -9.78
N LYS A 134 8.20 -7.66 -9.10
CA LYS A 134 6.85 -8.11 -8.76
C LYS A 134 6.10 -7.06 -7.91
N ASP A 135 6.78 -6.49 -6.93
CA ASP A 135 6.25 -5.48 -6.01
C ASP A 135 7.34 -4.46 -5.62
N TRP A 136 6.95 -3.41 -4.93
CA TRP A 136 7.88 -2.33 -4.53
C TRP A 136 8.91 -2.76 -3.50
N ASN A 137 8.60 -3.75 -2.67
CA ASN A 137 9.54 -4.28 -1.70
C ASN A 137 10.66 -5.08 -2.39
N GLU A 138 10.37 -5.81 -3.46
CA GLU A 138 11.40 -6.49 -4.27
C GLU A 138 12.30 -5.49 -5.01
N VAL A 139 11.74 -4.39 -5.54
CA VAL A 139 12.54 -3.29 -6.14
C VAL A 139 13.51 -2.70 -5.10
N LEU A 140 13.03 -2.43 -3.89
CA LEU A 140 13.87 -1.87 -2.82
C LEU A 140 14.97 -2.83 -2.39
N LYS A 141 14.68 -4.12 -2.27
CA LYS A 141 15.67 -5.15 -1.94
C LYS A 141 16.77 -5.23 -3.01
N GLU A 142 16.40 -5.23 -4.27
CA GLU A 142 17.34 -5.27 -5.39
C GLU A 142 18.27 -4.05 -5.39
N GLN A 143 17.73 -2.85 -5.21
CA GLN A 143 18.54 -1.62 -5.18
C GLN A 143 19.50 -1.55 -3.99
N ASN A 144 19.13 -2.12 -2.86
CA ASN A 144 19.99 -2.15 -1.67
C ASN A 144 21.02 -3.30 -1.70
N GLY A 145 21.10 -4.09 -2.78
CA GLY A 145 22.01 -5.22 -2.89
C GLY A 145 21.76 -6.26 -1.78
N ALA A 146 20.50 -6.40 -1.37
CA ALA A 146 20.11 -7.47 -0.47
C ALA A 146 20.31 -8.81 -1.22
N GLU A 147 21.56 -9.28 -1.25
CA GLU A 147 21.82 -10.67 -1.54
C GLU A 147 20.93 -11.48 -0.59
N PHE A 148 20.12 -12.34 -1.16
CA PHE A 148 19.49 -13.41 -0.43
C PHE A 148 20.63 -14.23 0.19
N LEU A 149 20.96 -13.98 1.46
CA LEU A 149 21.72 -14.95 2.22
C LEU A 149 20.87 -16.21 2.23
N PRO A 150 21.32 -17.30 1.56
CA PRO A 150 20.58 -18.54 1.60
C PRO A 150 20.42 -18.89 3.07
N ALA A 151 19.19 -19.24 3.47
CA ALA A 151 18.91 -19.68 4.83
C ALA A 151 19.95 -20.74 5.20
N VAL A 152 20.82 -20.43 6.14
CA VAL A 152 21.81 -21.39 6.63
C VAL A 152 21.00 -22.55 7.20
N PRO A 153 21.10 -23.77 6.63
CA PRO A 153 20.38 -24.89 7.20
C PRO A 153 20.95 -25.11 8.62
N ASN A 154 20.09 -24.88 9.61
CA ASN A 154 20.39 -25.23 10.97
C ASN A 154 20.73 -26.73 10.98
N LYS A 155 22.01 -27.05 11.09
CA LYS A 155 22.40 -28.38 11.47
C LYS A 155 21.94 -28.58 12.92
N CYS A 156 20.79 -29.21 13.08
CA CYS A 156 20.43 -29.82 14.33
C CYS A 156 21.52 -30.82 14.67
N LYS A 157 22.25 -30.53 15.71
CA LYS A 157 23.02 -31.55 16.40
C LYS A 157 22.09 -32.28 17.36
#